data_430db156442635fc18f4fa6aa8ae23e8
#
_entry.id   430db156442635fc18f4fa6aa8ae23e8
#
_cell.length_a   1.000
_cell.length_b   1.000
_cell.length_c   1.000
_cell.angle_alpha   90.00
_cell.angle_beta   90.00
_cell.angle_gamma   90.00
#
_symmetry.space_group_name_H-M   'P 1'
#
loop_
_entity.id
_entity.type
_entity.pdbx_description
1 polymer ?
#
loop_
_entity_poly.entity_id
_entity_poly.type
_entity_poly.pdbx_seq_one_letter_code
_entity_poly.pdbx_strand_id
1 'polypeptide(L)'
;EGTLEFYTLKPFNRRDSFTFSTYGAVIAKEKTKNELDKIKVVPNPYVVTHEGEARLLSTQTSGRGEREIRFTHIPPGTKISIFTVRGELIKTLYHDNLFVGDVYWNLRTEENLDVAYGVYIFVAETPEGGSKIGKFALIK
;
A
#
# COMPACT_ATOMS: atom_id res chain seq x y z
N GLU A 1 -22.85 -11.53 0.18
CA GLU A 1 -23.48 -12.69 -0.47
C GLU A 1 -23.14 -12.68 -1.96
N GLY A 2 -22.64 -13.80 -2.47
CA GLY A 2 -22.37 -14.01 -3.89
C GLY A 2 -23.45 -14.89 -4.52
N THR A 3 -23.85 -14.60 -5.76
CA THR A 3 -24.73 -15.44 -6.55
C THR A 3 -23.89 -16.26 -7.52
N LEU A 4 -24.11 -17.57 -7.54
CA LEU A 4 -23.44 -18.47 -8.46
C LEU A 4 -24.46 -18.97 -9.50
N GLU A 5 -24.21 -18.66 -10.78
CA GLU A 5 -25.07 -19.08 -11.89
C GLU A 5 -24.40 -20.19 -12.68
N PHE A 6 -25.15 -21.26 -12.96
CA PHE A 6 -24.71 -22.37 -13.78
C PHE A 6 -25.53 -22.46 -15.07
N TYR A 7 -24.82 -22.55 -16.17
CA TYR A 7 -25.42 -22.83 -17.48
C TYR A 7 -25.09 -24.25 -17.90
N THR A 8 -26.11 -25.05 -18.18
CA THR A 8 -25.93 -26.42 -18.63
C THR A 8 -26.56 -26.60 -20.01
N LEU A 9 -25.95 -27.46 -20.84
CA LEU A 9 -26.48 -27.84 -22.16
C LEU A 9 -27.71 -28.77 -22.07
N LYS A 10 -27.99 -29.27 -20.87
CA LYS A 10 -29.13 -30.18 -20.61
C LYS A 10 -29.92 -29.63 -19.45
N PRO A 11 -31.27 -29.58 -19.55
CA PRO A 11 -32.14 -29.12 -18.45
C PRO A 11 -31.99 -30.02 -17.23
N PHE A 12 -32.03 -29.43 -16.05
CA PHE A 12 -32.01 -30.16 -14.78
C PHE A 12 -33.21 -31.07 -14.60
N ASN A 13 -32.95 -32.24 -14.07
CA ASN A 13 -33.98 -33.24 -13.70
C ASN A 13 -34.13 -33.27 -12.17
N ARG A 14 -35.30 -33.69 -11.66
CA ARG A 14 -35.56 -33.86 -10.23
C ARG A 14 -34.61 -34.82 -9.50
N ARG A 15 -33.87 -35.65 -10.23
CA ARG A 15 -32.89 -36.61 -9.70
C ARG A 15 -31.45 -36.07 -9.72
N ASP A 16 -31.22 -34.89 -10.29
CA ASP A 16 -29.91 -34.30 -10.35
C ASP A 16 -29.60 -33.66 -8.99
N SER A 17 -28.48 -34.01 -8.41
CA SER A 17 -27.97 -33.39 -7.19
C SER A 17 -26.54 -32.93 -7.42
N PHE A 18 -26.21 -31.75 -6.91
CA PHE A 18 -24.91 -31.17 -6.99
C PHE A 18 -24.39 -30.91 -5.57
N THR A 19 -23.23 -31.47 -5.28
CA THR A 19 -22.55 -31.23 -4.01
C THR A 19 -21.24 -30.51 -4.27
N PHE A 20 -21.02 -29.38 -3.64
CA PHE A 20 -19.75 -28.70 -3.70
C PHE A 20 -19.33 -28.27 -2.28
N SER A 21 -18.04 -28.29 -2.05
CA SER A 21 -17.46 -27.81 -0.80
C SER A 21 -16.70 -26.51 -1.06
N THR A 22 -16.99 -25.52 -0.24
CA THR A 22 -16.23 -24.27 -0.25
C THR A 22 -15.29 -24.23 0.94
N TYR A 23 -14.04 -23.95 0.69
CA TYR A 23 -13.07 -23.71 1.75
C TYR A 23 -12.93 -22.19 1.91
N GLY A 24 -13.12 -21.69 3.14
CA GLY A 24 -12.80 -20.30 3.45
C GLY A 24 -11.32 -20.02 3.18
N ALA A 25 -11.02 -18.81 2.76
CA ALA A 25 -9.64 -18.38 2.58
C ALA A 25 -8.91 -18.46 3.93
N VAL A 26 -8.03 -19.43 4.08
CA VAL A 26 -7.13 -19.53 5.22
C VAL A 26 -5.87 -18.76 4.88
N ILE A 27 -5.72 -17.57 5.47
CA ILE A 27 -4.49 -16.80 5.34
C ILE A 27 -3.46 -17.43 6.27
N ALA A 28 -2.52 -18.16 5.70
CA ALA A 28 -1.42 -18.72 6.46
C ALA A 28 -0.48 -17.60 6.92
N LYS A 29 -0.21 -17.48 8.22
CA LYS A 29 0.68 -16.46 8.81
C LYS A 29 2.06 -16.39 8.15
N GLU A 30 2.57 -17.52 7.66
CA GLU A 30 3.83 -17.58 6.91
C GLU A 30 3.76 -16.88 5.55
N LYS A 31 2.61 -16.95 4.88
CA LYS A 31 2.38 -16.29 3.60
C LYS A 31 2.36 -14.77 3.75
N THR A 32 1.72 -14.29 4.81
CA THR A 32 1.65 -12.86 5.16
C THR A 32 3.04 -12.29 5.45
N LYS A 33 3.91 -13.03 6.15
CA LYS A 33 5.28 -12.59 6.42
C LYS A 33 6.09 -12.45 5.13
N ASN A 34 5.99 -13.41 4.21
CA ASN A 34 6.68 -13.36 2.92
C ASN A 34 6.18 -12.22 2.03
N GLU A 35 4.90 -11.84 2.14
CA GLU A 35 4.33 -10.70 1.41
C GLU A 35 4.82 -9.38 1.98
N LEU A 36 4.88 -9.24 3.31
CA LEU A 36 5.41 -8.06 3.97
C LEU A 36 6.89 -7.80 3.63
N ASP A 37 7.68 -8.84 3.43
CA ASP A 37 9.09 -8.71 3.07
C ASP A 37 9.31 -8.11 1.66
N LYS A 38 8.30 -8.17 0.81
CA LYS A 38 8.32 -7.55 -0.53
C LYS A 38 8.07 -6.04 -0.51
N ILE A 39 7.59 -5.48 0.60
CA ILE A 39 7.32 -4.04 0.71
C ILE A 39 8.59 -3.24 0.48
N LYS A 40 8.53 -2.30 -0.46
CA LYS A 40 9.62 -1.39 -0.81
C LYS A 40 9.10 0.04 -0.90
N VAL A 41 9.99 0.97 -0.62
CA VAL A 41 9.75 2.41 -0.84
C VAL A 41 10.49 2.82 -2.11
N VAL A 42 9.80 3.50 -3.01
CA VAL A 42 10.36 3.90 -4.31
C VAL A 42 10.02 5.37 -4.59
N PRO A 43 11.00 6.18 -4.95
CA PRO A 43 12.43 5.92 -4.90
C PRO A 43 12.99 5.91 -3.48
N ASN A 44 14.07 5.17 -3.25
CA ASN A 44 14.78 5.18 -1.97
C ASN A 44 16.30 5.10 -2.23
N PRO A 45 17.09 6.15 -1.96
CA PRO A 45 16.64 7.43 -1.42
C PRO A 45 15.79 8.26 -2.40
N TYR A 46 14.92 9.11 -1.87
CA TYR A 46 14.24 10.14 -2.65
C TYR A 46 15.12 11.38 -2.73
N VAL A 47 15.46 11.78 -3.93
CA VAL A 47 16.25 13.02 -4.18
C VAL A 47 15.31 14.09 -4.70
N VAL A 48 15.22 15.22 -4.01
CA VAL A 48 14.25 16.28 -4.27
C VAL A 48 14.34 16.92 -5.67
N THR A 49 15.42 16.73 -6.38
CA THR A 49 15.65 17.31 -7.71
C THR A 49 15.96 16.24 -8.75
N HIS A 50 15.41 15.02 -8.61
CA HIS A 50 15.64 13.97 -9.59
C HIS A 50 14.84 14.22 -10.90
N GLU A 51 15.33 13.68 -12.00
CA GLU A 51 14.75 13.88 -13.34
C GLU A 51 13.29 13.36 -13.48
N GLY A 52 12.85 12.49 -12.59
CA GLY A 52 11.47 11.96 -12.55
C GLY A 52 10.49 12.82 -11.74
N GLU A 53 10.92 13.93 -11.14
CA GLU A 53 10.02 14.85 -10.44
C GLU A 53 9.14 15.61 -11.45
N ALA A 54 7.83 15.62 -11.21
CA ALA A 54 6.91 16.33 -12.08
C ALA A 54 7.28 17.82 -12.14
N ARG A 55 7.49 18.33 -13.35
CA ARG A 55 7.75 19.75 -13.58
C ARG A 55 6.51 20.55 -13.21
N LEU A 56 6.72 21.74 -12.64
CA LEU A 56 5.63 22.71 -12.46
C LEU A 56 4.93 22.93 -13.80
N LEU A 57 3.59 22.89 -13.78
CA LEU A 57 2.80 23.27 -14.94
C LEU A 57 3.15 24.71 -15.35
N SER A 58 3.17 25.00 -16.64
CA SER A 58 3.49 26.35 -17.16
C SER A 58 2.59 27.47 -16.61
N THR A 59 1.48 27.13 -16.00
CA THR A 59 0.55 28.03 -15.32
C THR A 59 0.93 28.28 -13.84
N GLN A 60 1.85 27.51 -13.27
CA GLN A 60 2.33 27.67 -11.89
C GLN A 60 3.68 28.38 -11.90
N THR A 61 3.66 29.65 -11.56
CA THR A 61 4.86 30.51 -11.49
C THR A 61 5.63 30.39 -10.18
N SER A 62 5.01 29.83 -9.15
CA SER A 62 5.64 29.58 -7.84
C SER A 62 4.97 28.40 -7.16
N GLY A 63 5.72 27.67 -6.36
CA GLY A 63 5.21 26.58 -5.55
C GLY A 63 6.09 25.33 -5.61
N ARG A 64 5.62 24.31 -4.93
CA ARG A 64 6.23 22.99 -4.88
C ARG A 64 5.67 22.15 -6.04
N GLY A 65 6.56 21.48 -6.80
CA GLY A 65 6.16 20.40 -7.71
C GLY A 65 5.51 19.24 -6.94
N GLU A 66 4.82 18.37 -7.64
CA GLU A 66 4.30 17.14 -7.04
C GLU A 66 5.46 16.26 -6.61
N ARG A 67 5.63 16.12 -5.31
CA ARG A 67 6.65 15.30 -4.67
C ARG A 67 5.97 14.15 -4.00
N GLU A 68 6.32 12.94 -4.39
CA GLU A 68 5.74 11.74 -3.80
C GLU A 68 6.74 10.59 -3.76
N ILE A 69 6.57 9.73 -2.78
CA ILE A 69 7.16 8.41 -2.74
C ILE A 69 6.04 7.37 -2.77
N ARG A 70 6.38 6.17 -3.20
CA ARG A 70 5.45 5.07 -3.34
C ARG A 70 5.91 3.89 -2.48
N PHE A 71 5.02 3.39 -1.65
CA PHE A 71 5.16 2.10 -0.99
C PHE A 71 4.56 1.04 -1.91
N THR A 72 5.31 0.00 -2.25
CA THR A 72 4.89 -1.04 -3.18
C THR A 72 4.65 -2.37 -2.47
N HIS A 73 3.85 -3.25 -3.07
CA HIS A 73 3.53 -4.58 -2.56
C HIS A 73 2.85 -4.55 -1.18
N ILE A 74 2.00 -3.55 -0.97
CA ILE A 74 1.25 -3.41 0.27
C ILE A 74 0.02 -4.32 0.23
N PRO A 75 -0.14 -5.26 1.19
CA PRO A 75 -1.36 -6.06 1.30
C PRO A 75 -2.59 -5.20 1.61
N PRO A 76 -3.79 -5.61 1.20
CA PRO A 76 -5.03 -4.92 1.55
C PRO A 76 -5.24 -4.85 3.07
N GLY A 77 -5.87 -3.78 3.54
CA GLY A 77 -6.13 -3.54 4.95
C GLY A 77 -4.89 -3.12 5.76
N THR A 78 -3.75 -2.87 5.11
CA THR A 78 -2.51 -2.49 5.79
C THR A 78 -2.53 -1.02 6.21
N LYS A 79 -2.11 -0.77 7.45
CA LYS A 79 -1.81 0.55 7.98
C LYS A 79 -0.30 0.81 7.91
N ILE A 80 0.11 1.93 7.32
CA ILE A 80 1.51 2.34 7.26
C ILE A 80 1.68 3.58 8.13
N SER A 81 2.47 3.49 9.19
CA SER A 81 2.82 4.60 10.06
C SER A 81 4.26 5.04 9.78
N ILE A 82 4.47 6.33 9.56
CA ILE A 82 5.77 6.92 9.21
C ILE A 82 6.25 7.75 10.38
N PHE A 83 7.50 7.52 10.79
CA PHE A 83 8.12 8.14 11.94
C PHE A 83 9.46 8.79 11.60
N THR A 84 9.84 9.80 12.36
CA THR A 84 11.23 10.26 12.41
C THR A 84 12.10 9.22 13.12
N VAL A 85 13.42 9.35 13.01
CA VAL A 85 14.36 8.51 13.77
C VAL A 85 14.25 8.69 15.29
N ARG A 86 13.59 9.76 15.75
CA ARG A 86 13.29 10.01 17.17
C ARG A 86 12.02 9.31 17.64
N GLY A 87 11.26 8.70 16.73
CA GLY A 87 10.00 8.03 17.04
C GLY A 87 8.77 8.95 16.99
N GLU A 88 8.90 10.17 16.46
CA GLU A 88 7.77 11.08 16.27
C GLU A 88 6.94 10.65 15.06
N LEU A 89 5.63 10.46 15.24
CA LEU A 89 4.72 10.11 14.15
C LEU A 89 4.56 11.30 13.19
N ILE A 90 4.80 11.06 11.92
CA ILE A 90 4.71 12.06 10.85
C ILE A 90 3.41 11.92 10.06
N LYS A 91 3.09 10.68 9.67
CA LYS A 91 1.93 10.40 8.83
C LYS A 91 1.45 8.96 9.01
N THR A 92 0.15 8.76 8.92
CA THR A 92 -0.47 7.45 8.82
C THR A 92 -1.19 7.32 7.48
N LEU A 93 -0.92 6.25 6.76
CA LEU A 93 -1.55 5.91 5.49
C LEU A 93 -2.31 4.59 5.65
N TYR A 94 -3.46 4.47 4.99
CA TYR A 94 -4.28 3.25 4.97
C TYR A 94 -4.39 2.74 3.55
N HIS A 95 -4.34 1.43 3.41
CA HIS A 95 -4.43 0.76 2.12
C HIS A 95 -5.54 -0.28 2.12
N ASP A 96 -6.65 0.01 1.46
CA ASP A 96 -7.83 -0.86 1.37
C ASP A 96 -8.05 -1.43 -0.04
N ASN A 97 -7.17 -1.13 -0.99
CA ASN A 97 -7.34 -1.56 -2.36
C ASN A 97 -6.92 -3.04 -2.53
N LEU A 98 -7.83 -3.86 -3.06
CA LEU A 98 -7.61 -5.29 -3.29
C LEU A 98 -6.80 -5.59 -4.58
N PHE A 99 -6.73 -4.64 -5.50
CA PHE A 99 -6.16 -4.87 -6.84
C PHE A 99 -4.82 -4.19 -7.07
N VAL A 100 -4.55 -3.11 -6.34
CA VAL A 100 -3.32 -2.32 -6.49
C VAL A 100 -2.61 -2.28 -5.15
N GLY A 101 -1.41 -2.82 -5.08
CA GLY A 101 -0.60 -2.86 -3.86
C GLY A 101 0.31 -1.64 -3.68
N ASP A 102 -0.05 -0.49 -4.25
CA ASP A 102 0.75 0.73 -4.18
C ASP A 102 0.05 1.80 -3.35
N VAL A 103 0.80 2.43 -2.44
CA VAL A 103 0.35 3.55 -1.61
C VAL A 103 1.27 4.74 -1.83
N TYR A 104 0.71 5.87 -2.18
CA TYR A 104 1.44 7.10 -2.45
C TYR A 104 1.43 8.04 -1.26
N TRP A 105 2.55 8.67 -0.99
CA TRP A 105 2.68 9.70 0.04
C TRP A 105 3.33 10.95 -0.53
N ASN A 106 2.65 12.07 -0.39
CA ASN A 106 3.04 13.37 -0.91
C ASN A 106 4.10 14.11 -0.08
N LEU A 107 4.82 13.41 0.80
CA LEU A 107 5.87 13.94 1.68
C LEU A 107 5.39 15.11 2.57
N ARG A 108 4.17 14.99 3.09
CA ARG A 108 3.60 15.96 4.04
C ARG A 108 3.16 15.27 5.33
N THR A 109 3.25 16.04 6.42
CA THR A 109 2.75 15.61 7.75
C THR A 109 1.23 15.51 7.78
N GLU A 110 0.66 15.07 8.91
CA GLU A 110 -0.81 15.11 9.12
C GLU A 110 -1.36 16.54 9.02
N GLU A 111 -0.58 17.53 9.48
CA GLU A 111 -0.93 18.96 9.43
C GLU A 111 -0.67 19.60 8.06
N ASN A 112 -0.35 18.79 7.03
CA ASN A 112 -0.08 19.23 5.67
C ASN A 112 1.18 20.11 5.52
N LEU A 113 2.14 19.97 6.42
CA LEU A 113 3.45 20.61 6.36
C LEU A 113 4.45 19.75 5.60
N ASP A 114 5.38 20.36 4.88
CA ASP A 114 6.45 19.65 4.19
C ASP A 114 7.40 18.99 5.20
N VAL A 115 7.75 17.73 4.96
CA VAL A 115 8.69 17.02 5.81
C VAL A 115 10.14 17.44 5.54
N ALA A 116 10.96 17.41 6.57
CA ALA A 116 12.39 17.73 6.46
C ALA A 116 13.17 16.64 5.72
N TYR A 117 14.34 16.99 5.24
CA TYR A 117 15.30 15.99 4.72
C TYR A 117 15.85 15.16 5.87
N GLY A 118 16.04 13.89 5.65
CA GLY A 118 16.54 12.98 6.67
C GLY A 118 16.13 11.53 6.43
N VAL A 119 16.38 10.70 7.43
CA VAL A 119 15.99 9.31 7.44
C VAL A 119 14.67 9.17 8.18
N TYR A 120 13.78 8.36 7.63
CA TYR A 120 12.47 8.05 8.16
C TYR A 120 12.33 6.54 8.34
N ILE A 121 11.51 6.16 9.31
CA ILE A 121 11.16 4.77 9.60
C ILE A 121 9.69 4.60 9.26
N PHE A 122 9.32 3.52 8.59
CA PHE A 122 7.93 3.15 8.42
C PHE A 122 7.64 1.81 9.08
N VAL A 123 6.43 1.69 9.58
CA VAL A 123 5.88 0.46 10.13
C VAL A 123 4.60 0.14 9.35
N ALA A 124 4.61 -0.98 8.64
CA ALA A 124 3.43 -1.50 7.95
C ALA A 124 2.82 -2.61 8.81
N GLU A 125 1.56 -2.46 9.18
CA GLU A 125 0.81 -3.39 10.03
C GLU A 125 -0.40 -3.92 9.26
N THR A 126 -0.52 -5.24 9.17
CA THR A 126 -1.68 -5.90 8.57
C THR A 126 -2.74 -6.22 9.61
N PRO A 127 -4.04 -6.33 9.23
CA PRO A 127 -5.12 -6.72 10.14
C PRO A 127 -4.90 -8.07 10.82
N GLU A 128 -4.11 -8.93 10.21
CA GLU A 128 -3.82 -10.30 10.69
C GLU A 128 -2.69 -10.34 11.73
N GLY A 129 -2.16 -9.17 12.12
CA GLY A 129 -1.12 -9.04 13.13
C GLY A 129 0.31 -9.18 12.59
N GLY A 130 0.49 -9.22 11.25
CA GLY A 130 1.81 -9.11 10.63
C GLY A 130 2.32 -7.68 10.67
N SER A 131 3.63 -7.49 10.88
CA SER A 131 4.25 -6.17 10.81
C SER A 131 5.58 -6.21 10.07
N LYS A 132 5.89 -5.10 9.37
CA LYS A 132 7.16 -4.86 8.70
C LYS A 132 7.67 -3.49 9.07
N ILE A 133 8.92 -3.44 9.50
CA ILE A 133 9.63 -2.19 9.76
C ILE A 133 10.65 -1.99 8.64
N GLY A 134 10.69 -0.80 8.08
CA GLY A 134 11.68 -0.43 7.08
C GLY A 134 12.10 1.02 7.25
N LYS A 135 13.07 1.43 6.45
CA LYS A 135 13.62 2.80 6.46
C LYS A 135 13.78 3.33 5.04
N PHE A 136 13.68 4.63 4.90
CA PHE A 136 13.96 5.34 3.66
C PHE A 136 14.56 6.71 3.96
N ALA A 137 15.17 7.31 2.96
CA ALA A 137 15.84 8.61 3.11
C ALA A 137 15.28 9.63 2.11
N LEU A 138 15.10 10.85 2.60
CA LEU A 138 14.82 12.05 1.81
C LEU A 138 16.06 12.90 1.78
N ILE A 139 16.64 13.15 0.61
CA ILE A 139 17.86 13.94 0.44
C ILE A 139 17.62 15.11 -0.52
N LYS A 140 18.42 16.15 -0.34
CA LYS A 140 18.35 17.37 -1.17
C LYS A 140 19.23 17.21 -2.39
#